data_baab5e02b865bcd58776cf7accbc7134
#
_entry.id   baab5e02b865bcd58776cf7accbc7134
#
_cell.length_a   1.000
_cell.length_b   1.000
_cell.length_c   1.000
_cell.angle_alpha   90.00
_cell.angle_beta   90.00
_cell.angle_gamma   90.00
#
_symmetry.space_group_name_H-M   'P 1'
#
loop_
_entity.id
_entity.type
_entity.pdbx_description
1 polymer ?
#
loop_
_entity_poly.entity_id
_entity_poly.type
_entity_poly.pdbx_seq_one_letter_code
_entity_poly.pdbx_strand_id
1 'polypeptide(L)'
;MGFFDSEIIQSEAKQLFEDYQNLIQLGSSYGKFDREGKVLYIEQMEAIMDRYKIFMKRFELSEDFQAQITVEQLKTQLGQFGMTPQQMFDQMQKTLDRMKSEIDRPALP
;
A
#
# COMPACT_ATOMS: atom_id res chain seq x y z
N MET A 1 -0.83 28.40 -1.54
CA MET A 1 0.11 27.26 -1.63
C MET A 1 -0.64 26.03 -2.07
N GLY A 2 -0.08 25.31 -3.03
CA GLY A 2 -0.67 24.07 -3.49
C GLY A 2 -0.44 22.93 -2.50
N PHE A 3 -1.20 21.86 -2.67
CA PHE A 3 -1.09 20.66 -1.83
C PHE A 3 0.36 20.14 -1.78
N PHE A 4 1.04 20.09 -2.94
CA PHE A 4 2.41 19.58 -3.02
C PHE A 4 3.48 20.52 -2.47
N ASP A 5 3.13 21.79 -2.23
CA ASP A 5 4.09 22.76 -1.68
C ASP A 5 4.23 22.63 -0.17
N SER A 6 3.39 21.82 0.47
CA SER A 6 3.48 21.57 1.90
C SER A 6 4.64 20.65 2.20
N GLU A 7 5.57 21.10 3.06
CA GLU A 7 6.67 20.27 3.52
C GLU A 7 6.18 19.02 4.28
N ILE A 8 5.05 19.17 4.99
CA ILE A 8 4.44 18.06 5.72
C ILE A 8 4.00 16.98 4.75
N ILE A 9 3.31 17.36 3.68
CA ILE A 9 2.82 16.40 2.67
C ILE A 9 3.98 15.72 1.95
N GLN A 10 5.00 16.48 1.58
CA GLN A 10 6.20 15.92 0.94
C GLN A 10 6.91 14.93 1.86
N SER A 11 7.02 15.27 3.14
CA SER A 11 7.65 14.42 4.15
C SER A 11 6.84 13.14 4.37
N GLU A 12 5.50 13.25 4.45
CA GLU A 12 4.63 12.08 4.59
C GLU A 12 4.74 11.14 3.39
N ALA A 13 4.75 11.70 2.18
CA ALA A 13 4.88 10.90 0.95
C ALA A 13 6.21 10.16 0.92
N LYS A 14 7.30 10.84 1.26
CA LYS A 14 8.63 10.25 1.29
C LYS A 14 8.70 9.12 2.33
N GLN A 15 8.19 9.37 3.54
CA GLN A 15 8.20 8.37 4.60
C GLN A 15 7.38 7.15 4.22
N LEU A 16 6.21 7.35 3.64
CA LEU A 16 5.36 6.25 3.20
C LEU A 16 6.05 5.40 2.13
N PHE A 17 6.70 6.05 1.17
CA PHE A 17 7.45 5.36 0.12
C PHE A 17 8.61 4.55 0.71
N GLU A 18 9.38 5.13 1.62
CA GLU A 18 10.50 4.46 2.26
C GLU A 18 10.04 3.26 3.09
N ASP A 19 8.97 3.43 3.85
CA ASP A 19 8.41 2.34 4.67
C ASP A 19 7.94 1.19 3.79
N TYR A 20 7.30 1.51 2.66
CA TYR A 20 6.86 0.50 1.70
C TYR A 20 8.06 -0.24 1.10
N GLN A 21 9.09 0.48 0.67
CA GLN A 21 10.30 -0.13 0.11
C GLN A 21 10.99 -1.06 1.10
N ASN A 22 11.11 -0.63 2.35
CA ASN A 22 11.72 -1.44 3.40
C ASN A 22 10.93 -2.72 3.63
N LEU A 23 9.61 -2.62 3.62
CA LEU A 23 8.75 -3.78 3.84
C LEU A 23 8.78 -4.75 2.65
N ILE A 24 8.84 -4.24 1.42
CA ILE A 24 9.01 -5.06 0.22
C ILE A 24 10.32 -5.86 0.30
N GLN A 25 11.42 -5.21 0.69
CA GLN A 25 12.70 -5.89 0.84
C GLN A 25 12.65 -6.98 1.90
N LEU A 26 12.00 -6.69 3.03
CA LEU A 26 11.83 -7.67 4.11
C LEU A 26 10.98 -8.85 3.66
N GLY A 27 10.05 -8.62 2.75
CA GLY A 27 9.16 -9.65 2.21
C GLY A 27 9.89 -10.79 1.49
N SER A 28 11.10 -10.52 1.00
CA SER A 28 11.90 -11.58 0.37
C SER A 28 12.29 -12.69 1.37
N SER A 29 12.27 -12.40 2.66
CA SER A 29 12.58 -13.34 3.73
C SER A 29 11.34 -13.87 4.44
N TYR A 30 10.14 -13.53 3.96
CA TYR A 30 8.87 -13.88 4.60
C TYR A 30 8.75 -15.39 4.91
N GLY A 31 9.15 -16.21 3.96
CA GLY A 31 9.08 -17.66 4.13
C GLY A 31 9.94 -18.22 5.27
N LYS A 32 10.93 -17.43 5.71
CA LYS A 32 11.82 -17.82 6.82
C LYS A 32 11.33 -17.31 8.17
N PHE A 33 10.28 -16.49 8.20
CA PHE A 33 9.76 -15.94 9.45
C PHE A 33 9.01 -17.04 10.21
N ASP A 34 9.07 -16.95 11.53
CA ASP A 34 8.19 -17.74 12.38
C ASP A 34 6.77 -17.19 12.31
N ARG A 35 5.83 -17.85 13.02
CA ARG A 35 4.42 -17.45 12.97
C ARG A 35 4.22 -15.99 13.40
N GLU A 36 4.86 -15.59 14.49
CA GLU A 36 4.73 -14.23 15.00
C GLU A 36 5.30 -13.21 14.03
N GLY A 37 6.43 -13.51 13.40
CA GLY A 37 7.05 -12.67 12.39
C GLY A 37 6.17 -12.50 11.16
N LYS A 38 5.51 -13.59 10.73
CA LYS A 38 4.58 -13.52 9.59
C LYS A 38 3.36 -12.68 9.91
N VAL A 39 2.79 -12.83 11.09
CA VAL A 39 1.65 -12.02 11.53
C VAL A 39 2.05 -10.55 11.57
N LEU A 40 3.18 -10.24 12.15
CA LEU A 40 3.66 -8.86 12.25
C LEU A 40 3.88 -8.25 10.85
N TYR A 41 4.46 -9.01 9.92
CA TYR A 41 4.68 -8.56 8.56
C TYR A 41 3.36 -8.19 7.88
N ILE A 42 2.35 -9.06 8.00
CA ILE A 42 1.03 -8.82 7.40
C ILE A 42 0.38 -7.58 8.01
N GLU A 43 0.46 -7.43 9.34
CA GLU A 43 -0.08 -6.25 10.02
C GLU A 43 0.60 -4.96 9.54
N GLN A 44 1.91 -4.99 9.34
CA GLN A 44 2.66 -3.84 8.82
C GLN A 44 2.24 -3.51 7.39
N MET A 45 2.04 -4.53 6.55
CA MET A 45 1.55 -4.33 5.18
C MET A 45 0.16 -3.71 5.17
N GLU A 46 -0.73 -4.19 6.03
CA GLU A 46 -2.08 -3.63 6.14
C GLU A 46 -2.04 -2.18 6.60
N ALA A 47 -1.18 -1.86 7.55
CA ALA A 47 -1.02 -0.48 8.04
C ALA A 47 -0.52 0.45 6.93
N ILE A 48 0.46 0.01 6.14
CA ILE A 48 0.95 0.80 5.01
C ILE A 48 -0.14 0.97 3.95
N MET A 49 -0.88 -0.07 3.66
CA MET A 49 -1.97 -0.01 2.69
C MET A 49 -3.04 1.01 3.11
N ASP A 50 -3.39 1.03 4.39
CA ASP A 50 -4.34 2.01 4.93
C ASP A 50 -3.79 3.43 4.81
N ARG A 51 -2.51 3.64 5.07
CA ARG A 51 -1.86 4.93 4.90
C ARG A 51 -1.91 5.38 3.43
N TYR A 52 -1.68 4.48 2.49
CA TYR A 52 -1.79 4.77 1.05
C TYR A 52 -3.21 5.17 0.67
N LYS A 53 -4.21 4.47 1.17
CA LYS A 53 -5.61 4.80 0.90
C LYS A 53 -5.95 6.20 1.39
N ILE A 54 -5.52 6.55 2.59
CA ILE A 54 -5.76 7.87 3.17
C ILE A 54 -5.03 8.94 2.34
N PHE A 55 -3.79 8.68 1.98
CA PHE A 55 -2.99 9.61 1.19
C PHE A 55 -3.62 9.85 -0.18
N MET A 56 -4.02 8.78 -0.86
CA MET A 56 -4.72 8.87 -2.15
C MET A 56 -6.01 9.66 -2.04
N LYS A 57 -6.76 9.48 -0.95
CA LYS A 57 -8.00 10.23 -0.72
C LYS A 57 -7.73 11.72 -0.59
N ARG A 58 -6.65 12.08 0.08
CA ARG A 58 -6.24 13.49 0.17
C ARG A 58 -5.94 14.07 -1.19
N PHE A 59 -5.25 13.31 -2.06
CA PHE A 59 -5.00 13.73 -3.44
C PHE A 59 -6.30 13.94 -4.22
N GLU A 60 -7.21 12.97 -4.12
CA GLU A 60 -8.49 13.03 -4.84
C GLU A 60 -9.34 14.21 -4.41
N LEU A 61 -9.30 14.56 -3.13
CA LEU A 61 -10.09 15.66 -2.56
C LEU A 61 -9.40 17.01 -2.69
N SER A 62 -8.14 17.03 -3.13
CA SER A 62 -7.38 18.26 -3.29
C SER A 62 -7.87 19.06 -4.51
N GLU A 63 -7.95 20.38 -4.36
CA GLU A 63 -8.22 21.28 -5.45
C GLU A 63 -6.95 21.63 -6.24
N ASP A 64 -5.80 21.16 -5.77
CA ASP A 64 -4.52 21.41 -6.43
C ASP A 64 -4.47 20.68 -7.77
N PHE A 65 -4.14 21.45 -8.82
CA PHE A 65 -4.10 20.94 -10.18
C PHE A 65 -3.09 19.80 -10.36
N GLN A 66 -1.92 19.92 -9.71
CA GLN A 66 -0.91 18.85 -9.78
C GLN A 66 -1.36 17.57 -9.11
N ALA A 67 -2.09 17.70 -7.99
CA ALA A 67 -2.66 16.52 -7.32
C ALA A 67 -3.65 15.82 -8.24
N GLN A 68 -4.52 16.58 -8.89
CA GLN A 68 -5.52 16.03 -9.83
C GLN A 68 -4.86 15.33 -11.01
N ILE A 69 -3.81 15.92 -11.58
CA ILE A 69 -3.05 15.29 -12.67
C ILE A 69 -2.41 13.99 -12.21
N THR A 70 -1.82 13.97 -11.01
CA THR A 70 -1.17 12.78 -10.48
C THR A 70 -2.16 11.63 -10.32
N VAL A 71 -3.36 11.90 -9.80
CA VAL A 71 -4.41 10.90 -9.66
C VAL A 71 -4.83 10.37 -11.03
N GLU A 72 -5.03 11.26 -12.01
CA GLU A 72 -5.42 10.84 -13.36
C GLU A 72 -4.34 10.01 -14.05
N GLN A 73 -3.06 10.36 -13.86
CA GLN A 73 -1.96 9.56 -14.38
C GLN A 73 -1.94 8.16 -13.77
N LEU A 74 -2.16 8.05 -12.46
CA LEU A 74 -2.23 6.75 -11.80
C LEU A 74 -3.39 5.92 -12.35
N LYS A 75 -4.57 6.52 -12.49
CA LYS A 75 -5.74 5.83 -13.08
C LYS A 75 -5.45 5.34 -14.49
N THR A 76 -4.77 6.16 -15.29
CA THR A 76 -4.42 5.80 -16.66
C THR A 76 -3.45 4.61 -16.69
N GLN A 77 -2.42 4.66 -15.84
CA GLN A 77 -1.43 3.57 -15.75
C GLN A 77 -2.08 2.25 -15.33
N LEU A 78 -2.93 2.30 -14.31
CA LEU A 78 -3.65 1.10 -13.84
C LEU A 78 -4.64 0.62 -14.89
N GLY A 79 -5.27 1.54 -15.64
CA GLY A 79 -6.20 1.22 -16.70
C GLY A 79 -5.57 0.40 -17.83
N GLN A 80 -4.26 0.58 -18.08
CA GLN A 80 -3.52 -0.23 -19.06
C GLN A 80 -3.47 -1.70 -18.65
N PHE A 81 -3.59 -1.98 -17.35
CA PHE A 81 -3.66 -3.34 -16.83
C PHE A 81 -5.10 -3.78 -16.53
N GLY A 82 -6.09 -3.01 -16.98
CA GLY A 82 -7.50 -3.30 -16.74
C GLY A 82 -7.93 -3.13 -15.30
N MET A 83 -7.28 -2.23 -14.56
CA MET A 83 -7.45 -2.11 -13.11
C MET A 83 -7.73 -0.67 -12.70
N THR A 84 -8.56 -0.49 -11.67
CA THR A 84 -8.75 0.79 -10.99
C THR A 84 -7.91 0.80 -9.70
N PRO A 85 -7.65 1.99 -9.09
CA PRO A 85 -6.98 2.02 -7.78
C PRO A 85 -7.72 1.21 -6.73
N GLN A 86 -9.05 1.25 -6.71
CA GLN A 86 -9.85 0.46 -5.77
C GLN A 86 -9.64 -1.04 -5.96
N GLN A 87 -9.64 -1.50 -7.22
CA GLN A 87 -9.39 -2.90 -7.52
C GLN A 87 -8.00 -3.34 -7.10
N MET A 88 -7.00 -2.47 -7.26
CA MET A 88 -5.64 -2.75 -6.80
C MET A 88 -5.61 -2.99 -5.30
N PHE A 89 -6.21 -2.11 -4.51
CA PHE A 89 -6.27 -2.26 -3.06
C PHE A 89 -7.06 -3.50 -2.65
N ASP A 90 -8.16 -3.79 -3.34
CA ASP A 90 -8.96 -4.99 -3.07
C ASP A 90 -8.16 -6.26 -3.30
N GLN A 91 -7.36 -6.32 -4.37
CA GLN A 91 -6.50 -7.47 -4.64
C GLN A 91 -5.41 -7.62 -3.60
N MET A 92 -4.80 -6.51 -3.17
CA MET A 92 -3.81 -6.53 -2.10
C MET A 92 -4.41 -7.07 -0.82
N GLN A 93 -5.62 -6.61 -0.46
CA GLN A 93 -6.31 -7.08 0.74
C GLN A 93 -6.61 -8.58 0.66
N LYS A 94 -7.08 -9.06 -0.48
CA LYS A 94 -7.36 -10.49 -0.68
C LYS A 94 -6.08 -11.33 -0.52
N THR A 95 -4.97 -10.83 -1.04
CA THR A 95 -3.68 -11.52 -0.89
C THR A 95 -3.29 -11.60 0.59
N LEU A 96 -3.43 -10.50 1.32
CA LEU A 96 -3.11 -10.48 2.75
C LEU A 96 -4.05 -11.38 3.56
N ASP A 97 -5.33 -11.42 3.22
CA ASP A 97 -6.30 -12.30 3.88
C ASP A 97 -5.95 -13.77 3.65
N ARG A 98 -5.52 -14.12 2.43
CA ARG A 98 -5.08 -15.47 2.13
C ARG A 98 -3.82 -15.83 2.93
N MET A 99 -2.87 -14.90 3.03
CA MET A 99 -1.66 -15.12 3.82
C MET A 99 -1.99 -15.36 5.29
N LYS A 100 -2.94 -14.61 5.84
CA LYS A 100 -3.44 -14.83 7.21
C LYS A 100 -4.02 -16.22 7.38
N SER A 101 -4.85 -16.64 6.44
CA SER A 101 -5.48 -17.97 6.55
C SER A 101 -4.46 -19.09 6.47
N GLU A 102 -3.40 -18.91 5.69
CA GLU A 102 -2.32 -19.91 5.58
C GLU A 102 -1.49 -20.03 6.85
N ILE A 103 -1.31 -18.93 7.60
CA ILE A 103 -0.59 -18.95 8.87
C ILE A 103 -1.27 -19.86 9.89
N ASP A 104 -2.60 -19.84 9.94
CA ASP A 104 -3.38 -20.61 10.90
C ASP A 104 -3.74 -22.00 10.39
N ARG A 105 -3.32 -22.34 9.17
CA ARG A 105 -3.56 -23.69 8.62
C ARG A 105 -2.65 -24.71 9.31
N PRO A 106 -3.20 -25.83 9.79
CA PRO A 106 -2.35 -26.86 10.39
C PRO A 106 -1.38 -27.42 9.35
N ALA A 107 -0.16 -27.73 9.82
CA ALA A 107 0.83 -28.35 8.95
C ALA A 107 0.29 -29.68 8.42
N LEU A 108 0.42 -29.87 7.11
CA LEU A 108 0.04 -31.14 6.51
C LEU A 108 1.01 -32.24 7.01
N PRO A 109 0.49 -33.43 7.35
CA PRO A 109 1.35 -34.55 7.79
C PRO A 109 2.27 -35.01 6.67
#